data_c4e5563c0395091eda8c5d1c7fbe504a
#
_entry.id   c4e5563c0395091eda8c5d1c7fbe504a
#
_cell.length_a   1.000
_cell.length_b   1.000
_cell.length_c   1.000
_cell.angle_alpha   90.00
_cell.angle_beta   90.00
_cell.angle_gamma   90.00
#
_symmetry.space_group_name_H-M   'P 1'
#
loop_
_entity.id
_entity.type
_entity.pdbx_description
1 polymer ?
#
loop_
_entity_poly.entity_id
_entity_poly.type
_entity_poly.pdbx_seq_one_letter_code
_entity_poly.pdbx_strand_id
1 'polypeptide(L)'
;FRWDEELQSYAPNLFMKGLFTTIRLAIWSIILAAILGFIMGVMRTSSRLFPRMLSRLYVELIRNIPPVVFIFVFYFFISSQITPLLGLDDISIDSSPLTLKVLDFLLGPPELLSNVVAGIICLALFEGAYVTEIVRVGIQSISKGQVEAGMSIGLSRL
;
A
#
# COMPACT_ATOMS: atom_id res chain seq x y z
N PHE A 1 23.68 -11.66 -14.58
CA PHE A 1 24.04 -12.88 -13.85
C PHE A 1 25.53 -12.85 -13.54
N ARG A 2 25.88 -13.16 -12.27
CA ARG A 2 27.26 -13.31 -11.80
C ARG A 2 27.47 -14.75 -11.40
N TRP A 3 28.65 -15.32 -11.70
CA TRP A 3 29.01 -16.64 -11.22
C TRP A 3 29.14 -16.60 -9.69
N ASP A 4 28.44 -17.49 -9.01
CA ASP A 4 28.48 -17.61 -7.57
C ASP A 4 29.30 -18.88 -7.22
N GLU A 5 30.45 -18.70 -6.58
CA GLU A 5 31.37 -19.78 -6.27
C GLU A 5 30.82 -20.71 -5.18
N GLU A 6 29.97 -20.19 -4.26
CA GLU A 6 29.35 -21.01 -3.22
C GLU A 6 28.27 -21.92 -3.77
N LEU A 7 27.49 -21.42 -4.74
CA LEU A 7 26.40 -22.17 -5.38
C LEU A 7 26.86 -22.96 -6.61
N GLN A 8 28.09 -22.77 -7.09
CA GLN A 8 28.61 -23.32 -8.36
C GLN A 8 27.63 -23.09 -9.54
N SER A 9 26.93 -21.97 -9.56
CA SER A 9 25.90 -21.63 -10.53
C SER A 9 25.87 -20.13 -10.85
N TYR A 10 25.23 -19.76 -11.96
CA TYR A 10 24.96 -18.35 -12.26
C TYR A 10 23.82 -17.84 -11.41
N ALA A 11 24.09 -16.93 -10.47
CA ALA A 11 23.09 -16.23 -9.70
C ALA A 11 22.79 -14.84 -10.30
N PRO A 12 21.58 -14.30 -10.14
CA PRO A 12 21.32 -12.90 -10.46
C PRO A 12 22.17 -12.01 -9.57
N ASN A 13 22.83 -11.01 -10.15
CA ASN A 13 23.60 -10.05 -9.38
C ASN A 13 22.67 -9.22 -8.45
N LEU A 14 23.24 -8.54 -7.45
CA LEU A 14 22.49 -7.75 -6.46
C LEU A 14 21.56 -6.70 -7.11
N PHE A 15 21.96 -6.15 -8.24
CA PHE A 15 21.13 -5.19 -8.98
C PHE A 15 19.81 -5.82 -9.45
N MET A 16 19.87 -7.01 -10.05
CA MET A 16 18.65 -7.70 -10.51
C MET A 16 17.76 -8.12 -9.34
N LYS A 17 18.35 -8.61 -8.25
CA LYS A 17 17.58 -8.91 -7.02
C LYS A 17 16.87 -7.67 -6.48
N GLY A 18 17.57 -6.55 -6.41
CA GLY A 18 16.99 -5.27 -5.97
C GLY A 18 15.88 -4.79 -6.89
N LEU A 19 16.05 -4.90 -8.22
CA LEU A 19 15.03 -4.53 -9.20
C LEU A 19 13.74 -5.34 -9.01
N PHE A 20 13.83 -6.67 -8.86
CA PHE A 20 12.66 -7.51 -8.62
C PHE A 20 11.97 -7.18 -7.29
N THR A 21 12.73 -6.92 -6.24
CA THR A 21 12.16 -6.49 -4.95
C THR A 21 11.41 -5.17 -5.07
N THR A 22 11.99 -4.21 -5.79
CA THR A 22 11.33 -2.89 -6.03
C THR A 22 10.03 -3.06 -6.81
N ILE A 23 10.00 -3.90 -7.85
CA ILE A 23 8.79 -4.16 -8.63
C ILE A 23 7.70 -4.81 -7.75
N ARG A 24 8.06 -5.81 -6.95
CA ARG A 24 7.11 -6.47 -6.02
C ARG A 24 6.53 -5.46 -5.01
N LEU A 25 7.39 -4.67 -4.37
CA LEU A 25 6.98 -3.59 -3.46
C LEU A 25 6.00 -2.64 -4.15
N ALA A 26 6.33 -2.17 -5.35
CA ALA A 26 5.49 -1.24 -6.10
C ALA A 26 4.11 -1.83 -6.41
N ILE A 27 4.05 -3.06 -6.94
CA ILE A 27 2.79 -3.71 -7.30
C ILE A 27 1.86 -3.86 -6.09
N TRP A 28 2.36 -4.43 -5.01
CA TRP A 28 1.54 -4.65 -3.81
C TRP A 28 1.13 -3.35 -3.14
N SER A 29 2.04 -2.38 -3.09
CA SER A 29 1.75 -1.06 -2.50
C SER A 29 0.70 -0.30 -3.31
N ILE A 30 0.75 -0.33 -4.64
CA ILE A 30 -0.25 0.33 -5.50
C ILE A 30 -1.63 -0.30 -5.32
N ILE A 31 -1.72 -1.63 -5.25
CA ILE A 31 -3.00 -2.33 -5.04
C ILE A 31 -3.61 -1.92 -3.70
N LEU A 32 -2.83 -1.97 -2.62
CA LEU A 32 -3.31 -1.59 -1.29
C LEU A 32 -3.62 -0.09 -1.20
N ALA A 33 -2.78 0.76 -1.80
CA ALA A 33 -3.01 2.20 -1.88
C ALA A 33 -4.30 2.55 -2.62
N ALA A 34 -4.58 1.85 -3.73
CA ALA A 34 -5.82 2.04 -4.49
C ALA A 34 -7.06 1.68 -3.66
N ILE A 35 -7.04 0.54 -2.96
CA ILE A 35 -8.13 0.09 -2.10
C ILE A 35 -8.34 1.08 -0.94
N LEU A 36 -7.29 1.38 -0.19
CA LEU A 36 -7.33 2.30 0.94
C LEU A 36 -7.76 3.70 0.51
N GLY A 37 -7.14 4.21 -0.56
CA GLY A 37 -7.42 5.53 -1.08
C GLY A 37 -8.83 5.68 -1.63
N PHE A 38 -9.37 4.63 -2.27
CA PHE A 38 -10.76 4.62 -2.71
C PHE A 38 -11.74 4.70 -1.53
N ILE A 39 -11.55 3.84 -0.52
CA ILE A 39 -12.38 3.84 0.70
C ILE A 39 -12.32 5.20 1.39
N MET A 40 -11.13 5.72 1.63
CA MET A 40 -10.93 7.02 2.29
C MET A 40 -11.44 8.19 1.44
N GLY A 41 -11.35 8.11 0.11
CA GLY A 41 -11.87 9.11 -0.82
C GLY A 41 -13.40 9.20 -0.78
N VAL A 42 -14.08 8.06 -0.78
CA VAL A 42 -15.54 8.00 -0.59
C VAL A 42 -15.95 8.51 0.80
N MET A 43 -15.22 8.10 1.85
CA MET A 43 -15.47 8.61 3.21
C MET A 43 -15.34 10.14 3.29
N ARG A 44 -14.39 10.73 2.54
CA ARG A 44 -14.16 12.18 2.53
C ARG A 44 -15.28 12.97 1.86
N THR A 45 -16.03 12.36 0.97
CA THR A 45 -17.22 12.98 0.32
C THR A 45 -18.52 12.72 1.05
N SER A 46 -18.48 11.91 2.13
CA SER A 46 -19.67 11.55 2.91
C SER A 46 -20.31 12.78 3.58
N SER A 47 -21.64 12.76 3.68
CA SER A 47 -22.42 13.73 4.44
C SER A 47 -22.23 13.58 5.96
N ARG A 48 -21.85 12.39 6.43
CA ARG A 48 -21.61 12.10 7.85
C ARG A 48 -20.29 12.72 8.31
N LEU A 49 -20.31 13.37 9.49
CA LEU A 49 -19.16 14.10 10.00
C LEU A 49 -17.97 13.18 10.31
N PHE A 50 -18.19 12.07 11.01
CA PHE A 50 -17.12 11.19 11.50
C PHE A 50 -16.24 10.61 10.36
N PRO A 51 -16.79 9.91 9.33
CA PRO A 51 -15.96 9.37 8.26
C PRO A 51 -15.23 10.47 7.48
N ARG A 52 -15.87 11.62 7.27
CA ARG A 52 -15.25 12.77 6.61
C ARG A 52 -14.06 13.32 7.39
N MET A 53 -14.19 13.47 8.72
CA MET A 53 -13.10 13.95 9.56
C MET A 53 -11.94 12.94 9.64
N LEU A 54 -12.24 11.65 9.76
CA LEU A 54 -11.21 10.61 9.82
C LEU A 54 -10.37 10.60 8.53
N SER A 55 -11.02 10.62 7.38
CA SER A 55 -10.32 10.68 6.09
C SER A 55 -9.53 11.98 5.92
N ARG A 56 -10.07 13.12 6.39
CA ARG A 56 -9.36 14.39 6.35
C ARG A 56 -8.09 14.35 7.18
N LEU A 57 -8.19 13.89 8.42
CA LEU A 57 -7.05 13.75 9.33
C LEU A 57 -5.95 12.88 8.72
N TYR A 58 -6.32 11.72 8.18
CA TYR A 58 -5.38 10.82 7.51
C TYR A 58 -4.61 11.53 6.38
N VAL A 59 -5.32 12.17 5.46
CA VAL A 59 -4.70 12.85 4.32
C VAL A 59 -3.82 14.03 4.76
N GLU A 60 -4.29 14.84 5.71
CA GLU A 60 -3.52 15.98 6.20
C GLU A 60 -2.26 15.54 6.95
N LEU A 61 -2.33 14.49 7.77
CA LEU A 61 -1.16 13.95 8.45
C LEU A 61 -0.10 13.45 7.44
N ILE A 62 -0.52 12.60 6.50
CA ILE A 62 0.44 11.97 5.58
C ILE A 62 1.04 12.99 4.60
N ARG A 63 0.22 13.85 3.99
CA ARG A 63 0.69 14.77 2.94
C ARG A 63 1.47 15.97 3.44
N ASN A 64 1.39 16.30 4.72
CA ASN A 64 2.17 17.37 5.31
C ASN A 64 3.56 16.93 5.79
N ILE A 65 3.83 15.62 5.78
CA ILE A 65 5.14 15.08 6.14
C ILE A 65 5.93 14.82 4.85
N PRO A 66 7.19 15.26 4.72
CA PRO A 66 8.04 14.90 3.59
C PRO A 66 8.16 13.36 3.47
N PRO A 67 8.12 12.80 2.23
CA PRO A 67 8.12 11.34 2.01
C PRO A 67 9.24 10.61 2.74
N VAL A 68 10.44 11.16 2.68
CA VAL A 68 11.63 10.56 3.32
C VAL A 68 11.46 10.50 4.85
N VAL A 69 10.94 11.58 5.45
CA VAL A 69 10.69 11.63 6.91
C VAL A 69 9.62 10.61 7.30
N PHE A 70 8.54 10.50 6.51
CA PHE A 70 7.51 9.50 6.74
C PHE A 70 8.06 8.07 6.71
N ILE A 71 8.88 7.73 5.70
CA ILE A 71 9.53 6.42 5.58
C ILE A 71 10.42 6.13 6.79
N PHE A 72 11.24 7.10 7.24
CA PHE A 72 12.09 6.92 8.42
C PHE A 72 11.29 6.70 9.69
N VAL A 73 10.28 7.51 9.94
CA VAL A 73 9.40 7.36 11.12
C VAL A 73 8.69 6.00 11.07
N PHE A 74 8.17 5.61 9.91
CA PHE A 74 7.50 4.32 9.76
C PHE A 74 8.45 3.17 10.00
N TYR A 75 9.61 3.16 9.35
CA TYR A 75 10.58 2.07 9.44
C TYR A 75 11.13 1.89 10.86
N PHE A 76 11.56 2.96 11.52
CA PHE A 76 12.22 2.87 12.83
C PHE A 76 11.26 2.73 14.02
N PHE A 77 10.05 3.27 13.92
CA PHE A 77 9.14 3.30 15.06
C PHE A 77 7.88 2.45 14.86
N ILE A 78 7.30 2.45 13.67
CA ILE A 78 6.00 1.81 13.43
C ILE A 78 6.17 0.36 13.00
N SER A 79 7.12 0.05 12.11
CA SER A 79 7.32 -1.32 11.61
C SER A 79 7.64 -2.31 12.73
N SER A 80 8.45 -1.91 13.71
CA SER A 80 8.79 -2.74 14.87
C SER A 80 7.59 -3.12 15.74
N GLN A 81 6.49 -2.38 15.66
CA GLN A 81 5.25 -2.69 16.35
C GLN A 81 4.29 -3.52 15.50
N ILE A 82 4.28 -3.31 14.18
CA ILE A 82 3.35 -3.98 13.26
C ILE A 82 3.82 -5.39 12.91
N THR A 83 5.09 -5.61 12.64
CA THR A 83 5.62 -6.91 12.21
C THR A 83 5.35 -8.05 13.20
N PRO A 84 5.54 -7.88 14.52
CA PRO A 84 5.18 -8.91 15.49
C PRO A 84 3.67 -9.17 15.58
N LEU A 85 2.84 -8.12 15.41
CA LEU A 85 1.38 -8.26 15.44
C LEU A 85 0.84 -9.08 14.26
N LEU A 86 1.56 -9.08 13.14
CA LEU A 86 1.21 -9.87 11.96
C LEU A 86 1.76 -11.30 11.99
N GLY A 87 2.57 -11.66 13.00
CA GLY A 87 3.15 -13.00 13.13
C GLY A 87 4.03 -13.42 11.96
N LEU A 88 4.66 -12.45 11.27
CA LEU A 88 5.41 -12.70 10.04
C LEU A 88 6.68 -13.51 10.28
N ASP A 89 7.27 -13.37 11.45
CA ASP A 89 8.49 -14.08 11.85
C ASP A 89 8.18 -15.57 12.06
N ASP A 90 7.00 -15.91 12.58
CA ASP A 90 6.56 -17.30 12.78
C ASP A 90 6.24 -18.00 11.45
N ILE A 91 5.71 -17.26 10.48
CA ILE A 91 5.37 -17.80 9.15
C ILE A 91 6.61 -18.34 8.44
N SER A 92 7.77 -17.70 8.59
CA SER A 92 9.01 -18.14 7.96
C SER A 92 9.55 -19.43 8.56
N ILE A 93 9.20 -19.76 9.81
CA ILE A 93 9.72 -20.90 10.56
C ILE A 93 8.83 -22.14 10.38
N ASP A 94 7.49 -21.98 10.45
CA ASP A 94 6.55 -23.10 10.51
C ASP A 94 5.86 -23.43 9.16
N SER A 95 6.21 -22.74 8.09
CA SER A 95 5.51 -22.92 6.80
C SER A 95 6.01 -24.12 6.00
N SER A 96 5.08 -24.74 5.25
CA SER A 96 5.44 -25.84 4.35
C SER A 96 6.38 -25.36 3.22
N PRO A 97 7.20 -26.26 2.62
CA PRO A 97 8.12 -25.90 1.53
C PRO A 97 7.44 -25.27 0.32
N LEU A 98 6.16 -25.63 0.07
CA LEU A 98 5.37 -25.03 -0.99
C LEU A 98 4.97 -23.60 -0.67
N THR A 99 4.53 -23.34 0.57
CA THR A 99 4.17 -21.99 1.05
C THR A 99 5.36 -21.05 0.97
N LEU A 100 6.54 -21.49 1.38
CA LEU A 100 7.78 -20.70 1.30
C LEU A 100 8.14 -20.33 -0.14
N LYS A 101 8.00 -21.24 -1.10
CA LYS A 101 8.23 -20.94 -2.53
C LYS A 101 7.24 -19.92 -3.08
N VAL A 102 5.97 -20.01 -2.70
CA VAL A 102 4.94 -19.05 -3.12
C VAL A 102 5.22 -17.68 -2.50
N LEU A 103 5.57 -17.62 -1.23
CA LEU A 103 5.94 -16.37 -0.54
C LEU A 103 7.18 -15.73 -1.17
N ASP A 104 8.22 -16.54 -1.44
CA ASP A 104 9.44 -16.04 -2.10
C ASP A 104 9.13 -15.47 -3.50
N PHE A 105 8.26 -16.10 -4.25
CA PHE A 105 7.84 -15.59 -5.56
C PHE A 105 7.06 -14.28 -5.45
N LEU A 106 6.11 -14.17 -4.50
CA LEU A 106 5.20 -13.03 -4.38
C LEU A 106 5.80 -11.84 -3.63
N LEU A 107 6.51 -12.09 -2.55
CA LEU A 107 7.01 -11.06 -1.63
C LEU A 107 8.54 -10.99 -1.59
N GLY A 108 9.23 -12.07 -1.92
CA GLY A 108 10.68 -12.19 -1.88
C GLY A 108 11.17 -13.13 -0.79
N PRO A 109 12.49 -13.20 -0.58
CA PRO A 109 13.11 -14.14 0.34
C PRO A 109 12.46 -14.11 1.73
N PRO A 110 12.17 -15.27 2.35
CA PRO A 110 11.52 -15.34 3.66
C PRO A 110 12.23 -14.54 4.76
N GLU A 111 13.54 -14.43 4.70
CA GLU A 111 14.36 -13.67 5.66
C GLU A 111 14.08 -12.16 5.62
N LEU A 112 13.55 -11.66 4.51
CA LEU A 112 13.20 -10.24 4.31
C LEU A 112 11.70 -9.98 4.39
N LEU A 113 10.89 -11.01 4.65
CA LEU A 113 9.43 -10.94 4.60
C LEU A 113 8.88 -9.80 5.46
N SER A 114 9.31 -9.70 6.70
CA SER A 114 8.88 -8.64 7.64
C SER A 114 9.22 -7.25 7.11
N ASN A 115 10.42 -7.06 6.56
CA ASN A 115 10.84 -5.78 5.99
C ASN A 115 10.07 -5.42 4.71
N VAL A 116 9.81 -6.40 3.85
CA VAL A 116 9.06 -6.21 2.61
C VAL A 116 7.61 -5.85 2.91
N VAL A 117 6.96 -6.57 3.82
CA VAL A 117 5.57 -6.27 4.22
C VAL A 117 5.48 -4.90 4.90
N ALA A 118 6.41 -4.56 5.79
CA ALA A 118 6.47 -3.22 6.38
C ALA A 118 6.65 -2.12 5.32
N GLY A 119 7.51 -2.36 4.32
CA GLY A 119 7.68 -1.46 3.19
C GLY A 119 6.41 -1.29 2.35
N ILE A 120 5.70 -2.39 2.07
CA ILE A 120 4.41 -2.37 1.35
C ILE A 120 3.38 -1.54 2.11
N ILE A 121 3.22 -1.76 3.41
CA ILE A 121 2.27 -1.01 4.23
C ILE A 121 2.64 0.48 4.29
N CYS A 122 3.92 0.78 4.47
CA CYS A 122 4.42 2.15 4.49
C CYS A 122 4.06 2.91 3.20
N LEU A 123 4.41 2.33 2.05
CA LEU A 123 4.12 2.91 0.74
C LEU A 123 2.62 2.98 0.46
N ALA A 124 1.86 1.95 0.84
CA ALA A 124 0.41 1.92 0.67
C ALA A 124 -0.28 3.03 1.47
N LEU A 125 0.15 3.27 2.71
CA LEU A 125 -0.36 4.37 3.51
C LEU A 125 0.02 5.74 2.92
N PHE A 126 1.23 5.88 2.42
CA PHE A 126 1.68 7.14 1.85
C PHE A 126 0.95 7.45 0.54
N GLU A 127 1.00 6.55 -0.43
CA GLU A 127 0.35 6.72 -1.74
C GLU A 127 -1.18 6.72 -1.63
N GLY A 128 -1.76 5.97 -0.71
CA GLY A 128 -3.19 5.95 -0.43
C GLY A 128 -3.76 7.33 -0.08
N ALA A 129 -2.98 8.20 0.57
CA ALA A 129 -3.40 9.56 0.85
C ALA A 129 -3.54 10.41 -0.43
N TYR A 130 -2.68 10.20 -1.42
CA TYR A 130 -2.80 10.85 -2.73
C TYR A 130 -3.96 10.29 -3.52
N VAL A 131 -4.15 8.97 -3.54
CA VAL A 131 -5.31 8.34 -4.19
C VAL A 131 -6.63 8.81 -3.55
N THR A 132 -6.68 8.96 -2.24
CA THR A 132 -7.83 9.52 -1.51
C THR A 132 -8.25 10.89 -2.08
N GLU A 133 -7.28 11.75 -2.34
CA GLU A 133 -7.54 13.09 -2.87
C GLU A 133 -7.97 13.05 -4.33
N ILE A 134 -7.38 12.17 -5.13
CA ILE A 134 -7.80 11.95 -6.53
C ILE A 134 -9.26 11.49 -6.59
N VAL A 135 -9.64 10.51 -5.79
CA VAL A 135 -11.02 10.00 -5.70
C VAL A 135 -11.98 11.11 -5.25
N ARG A 136 -11.62 11.87 -4.21
CA ARG A 136 -12.41 13.00 -3.74
C ARG A 136 -12.67 14.02 -4.85
N VAL A 137 -11.59 14.44 -5.52
CA VAL A 137 -11.70 15.43 -6.62
C VAL A 137 -12.53 14.86 -7.77
N GLY A 138 -12.33 13.60 -8.14
CA GLY A 138 -13.11 12.92 -9.17
C GLY A 138 -14.61 12.91 -8.85
N ILE A 139 -15.01 12.59 -7.61
CA ILE A 139 -16.42 12.60 -7.21
C ILE A 139 -16.98 14.03 -7.23
N GLN A 140 -16.21 15.01 -6.76
CA GLN A 140 -16.65 16.40 -6.68
C GLN A 140 -16.61 17.16 -8.02
N SER A 141 -15.99 16.60 -9.06
CA SER A 141 -15.98 17.19 -10.41
C SER A 141 -17.32 17.11 -11.13
N ILE A 142 -18.24 16.24 -10.68
CA ILE A 142 -19.59 16.14 -11.25
C ILE A 142 -20.38 17.38 -10.90
N SER A 143 -20.82 18.11 -11.92
CA SER A 143 -21.58 19.35 -11.74
C SER A 143 -22.99 19.08 -11.17
N LYS A 144 -23.52 20.04 -10.41
CA LYS A 144 -24.88 19.93 -9.83
C LYS A 144 -25.92 19.71 -10.92
N GLY A 145 -25.80 20.40 -12.08
CA GLY A 145 -26.69 20.23 -13.20
C GLY A 145 -26.74 18.82 -13.78
N GLN A 146 -25.60 18.10 -13.80
CA GLN A 146 -25.59 16.70 -14.23
C GLN A 146 -26.35 15.80 -13.24
N VAL A 147 -26.19 16.06 -11.94
CA VAL A 147 -26.93 15.33 -10.90
C VAL A 147 -28.44 15.63 -11.00
N GLU A 148 -28.84 16.88 -11.20
CA GLU A 148 -30.24 17.31 -11.37
C GLU A 148 -30.86 16.71 -12.63
N ALA A 149 -30.12 16.70 -13.74
CA ALA A 149 -30.55 16.06 -14.99
C ALA A 149 -30.76 14.55 -14.80
N GLY A 150 -29.86 13.87 -14.11
CA GLY A 150 -29.99 12.45 -13.76
C GLY A 150 -31.25 12.17 -12.93
N MET A 151 -31.51 13.02 -11.91
CA MET A 151 -32.72 12.88 -11.08
C MET A 151 -34.00 13.13 -11.90
N SER A 152 -33.98 14.02 -12.88
CA SER A 152 -35.15 14.31 -13.73
C SER A 152 -35.58 13.13 -14.61
N ILE A 153 -34.63 12.20 -14.92
CA ILE A 153 -34.92 10.96 -15.66
C ILE A 153 -35.09 9.74 -14.76
N GLY A 154 -35.23 9.95 -13.44
CA GLY A 154 -35.55 8.89 -12.46
C GLY A 154 -34.38 8.21 -11.82
N LEU A 155 -33.12 8.70 -11.98
CA LEU A 155 -31.97 8.17 -11.24
C LEU A 155 -32.01 8.63 -9.79
N SER A 156 -31.78 7.70 -8.85
CA SER A 156 -31.67 8.04 -7.43
C SER A 156 -30.29 8.60 -7.09
N ARG A 157 -30.22 9.47 -6.10
CA ARG A 157 -28.93 9.80 -5.45
C ARG A 157 -28.45 8.58 -4.68
N LEU A 158 -27.24 8.10 -5.02
CA LEU A 158 -26.52 7.14 -4.21
C LEU A 158 -25.96 7.82 -2.94
#